data_75f486774fd9007326f6b3b66b9be594
#
_entry.id   75f486774fd9007326f6b3b66b9be594
#
_cell.length_a   1.000
_cell.length_b   1.000
_cell.length_c   1.000
_cell.angle_alpha   90.00
_cell.angle_beta   90.00
_cell.angle_gamma   90.00
#
_symmetry.space_group_name_H-M   'P 1'
#
loop_
_entity.id
_entity.type
_entity.pdbx_description
1 polymer ?
#
loop_
_entity_poly.entity_id
_entity_poly.type
_entity_poly.pdbx_seq_one_letter_code
_entity_poly.pdbx_strand_id
1 'polypeptide(L)'
;TRGRGALERTLAAVHAGEVDILVGTQMVTKGHDFRRITLVVAVNPDSALFSSDFRAAERQFALLMQAAGRAGRDAAHALGSEMWVQTWHPRHALFAALRAHDYAMFAQQLLGEREAAGLPPFAHLALLRADARDVDAAATFLRRAAELAAALPDAAGVIVYPPVPLAVPRVANIERLQMVAESASRGRLQRFLAAWLPHLHALRGEVKGVARWAIDVDPLAI
;
A
#
# COMPACT_ATOMS: atom_id res chain seq x y z
N THR A 1 15.77 -16.15 6.45
CA THR A 1 15.91 -16.56 7.86
C THR A 1 14.95 -17.70 8.18
N ARG A 2 15.40 -18.97 8.09
CA ARG A 2 14.58 -20.16 8.27
C ARG A 2 14.61 -20.74 9.71
N GLY A 3 14.86 -19.95 10.75
CA GLY A 3 14.85 -20.48 12.13
C GLY A 3 14.58 -19.38 13.15
N ARG A 4 13.92 -19.75 14.26
CA ARG A 4 13.82 -18.89 15.44
C ARG A 4 15.23 -18.51 15.90
N GLY A 5 15.50 -17.21 16.08
CA GLY A 5 16.80 -16.70 16.51
C GLY A 5 17.86 -16.52 15.41
N ALA A 6 17.61 -16.92 14.14
CA ALA A 6 18.59 -16.70 13.07
C ALA A 6 18.73 -15.20 12.75
N LEU A 7 17.64 -14.47 12.76
CA LEU A 7 17.65 -13.01 12.58
C LEU A 7 18.42 -12.32 13.71
N GLU A 8 18.14 -12.69 14.95
CA GLU A 8 18.80 -12.12 16.14
C GLU A 8 20.32 -12.35 16.10
N ARG A 9 20.77 -13.56 15.73
CA ARG A 9 22.20 -13.85 15.59
C ARG A 9 22.85 -13.03 14.49
N THR A 10 22.19 -12.90 13.32
CA THR A 10 22.69 -12.06 12.22
C THR A 10 22.82 -10.60 12.66
N LEU A 11 21.82 -10.08 13.36
CA LEU A 11 21.84 -8.70 13.86
C LEU A 11 22.92 -8.50 14.92
N ALA A 12 23.15 -9.47 15.82
CA ALA A 12 24.20 -9.41 16.81
C ALA A 12 25.60 -9.37 16.14
N ALA A 13 25.83 -10.20 15.12
CA ALA A 13 27.08 -10.18 14.33
C ALA A 13 27.32 -8.85 13.61
N VAL A 14 26.24 -8.24 13.05
CA VAL A 14 26.33 -6.89 12.45
C VAL A 14 26.68 -5.84 13.48
N HIS A 15 26.08 -5.89 14.67
CA HIS A 15 26.40 -4.95 15.76
C HIS A 15 27.83 -5.14 16.31
N ALA A 16 28.32 -6.38 16.34
CA ALA A 16 29.68 -6.69 16.72
C ALA A 16 30.73 -6.24 15.66
N GLY A 17 30.27 -5.91 14.44
CA GLY A 17 31.18 -5.54 13.35
C GLY A 17 31.84 -6.73 12.67
N GLU A 18 31.27 -7.91 12.80
CA GLU A 18 31.75 -9.16 12.19
C GLU A 18 31.24 -9.34 10.74
N VAL A 19 30.39 -8.42 10.27
CA VAL A 19 29.74 -8.47 8.96
C VAL A 19 30.07 -7.20 8.18
N ASP A 20 30.68 -7.35 7.01
CA ASP A 20 31.00 -6.23 6.12
C ASP A 20 29.82 -5.85 5.20
N ILE A 21 29.02 -6.83 4.77
CA ILE A 21 27.92 -6.64 3.84
C ILE A 21 26.66 -7.31 4.39
N LEU A 22 25.59 -6.52 4.58
CA LEU A 22 24.29 -7.00 4.96
C LEU A 22 23.30 -6.87 3.80
N VAL A 23 22.76 -7.99 3.33
CA VAL A 23 21.72 -8.03 2.28
C VAL A 23 20.38 -8.41 2.89
N GLY A 24 19.37 -7.62 2.59
CA GLY A 24 18.01 -7.87 3.11
C GLY A 24 16.95 -7.07 2.41
N THR A 25 15.72 -7.22 2.90
CA THR A 25 14.57 -6.43 2.45
C THR A 25 14.38 -5.22 3.37
N GLN A 26 13.31 -4.46 3.15
CA GLN A 26 12.92 -3.32 3.99
C GLN A 26 12.86 -3.63 5.52
N MET A 27 12.77 -4.91 5.91
CA MET A 27 12.80 -5.30 7.33
C MET A 27 14.12 -4.93 8.01
N VAL A 28 15.22 -4.92 7.27
CA VAL A 28 16.55 -4.53 7.78
C VAL A 28 16.61 -3.03 8.08
N THR A 29 15.80 -2.22 7.40
CA THR A 29 15.79 -0.76 7.60
C THR A 29 14.94 -0.32 8.80
N LYS A 30 14.09 -1.20 9.35
CA LYS A 30 13.18 -0.89 10.46
C LYS A 30 13.72 -1.39 11.80
N GLY A 31 13.79 -0.50 12.78
CA GLY A 31 13.98 -0.88 14.19
C GLY A 31 15.41 -1.20 14.63
N HIS A 32 16.42 -1.18 13.74
CA HIS A 32 17.80 -1.49 14.10
C HIS A 32 18.70 -0.26 13.95
N ASP A 33 19.56 -0.03 14.93
CA ASP A 33 20.54 1.07 14.94
C ASP A 33 21.92 0.55 14.56
N PHE A 34 22.20 0.53 13.27
CA PHE A 34 23.52 0.14 12.75
C PHE A 34 24.43 1.38 12.64
N ARG A 35 25.31 1.58 13.60
CA ARG A 35 26.16 2.78 13.68
C ARG A 35 27.28 2.84 12.64
N ARG A 36 27.71 1.70 12.11
CA ARG A 36 28.89 1.57 11.24
C ARG A 36 28.58 1.49 9.75
N ILE A 37 27.31 1.70 9.35
CA ILE A 37 26.94 1.69 7.94
C ILE A 37 27.42 2.98 7.27
N THR A 38 28.28 2.82 6.27
CA THR A 38 28.78 3.92 5.44
C THR A 38 28.13 3.95 4.05
N LEU A 39 27.61 2.82 3.58
CA LEU A 39 26.96 2.73 2.28
C LEU A 39 25.63 1.96 2.40
N VAL A 40 24.55 2.56 1.88
CA VAL A 40 23.27 1.90 1.67
C VAL A 40 22.99 1.83 0.18
N VAL A 41 22.66 0.64 -0.32
CA VAL A 41 22.33 0.45 -1.74
C VAL A 41 20.89 -0.07 -1.87
N ALA A 42 20.04 0.68 -2.57
CA ALA A 42 18.72 0.23 -2.98
C ALA A 42 18.78 -0.32 -4.41
N VAL A 43 18.53 -1.64 -4.53
CA VAL A 43 18.58 -2.32 -5.82
C VAL A 43 17.18 -2.43 -6.40
N ASN A 44 16.99 -1.92 -7.61
CA ASN A 44 15.75 -2.00 -8.40
C ASN A 44 14.46 -1.62 -7.63
N PRO A 45 14.36 -0.38 -7.12
CA PRO A 45 13.16 0.09 -6.43
C PRO A 45 12.01 0.48 -7.38
N ASP A 46 12.14 0.22 -8.68
CA ASP A 46 11.30 0.78 -9.74
C ASP A 46 9.86 0.26 -9.74
N SER A 47 9.59 -0.89 -9.10
CA SER A 47 8.25 -1.50 -9.07
C SER A 47 7.16 -0.56 -8.52
N ALA A 48 7.52 0.33 -7.61
CA ALA A 48 6.59 1.30 -7.04
C ALA A 48 6.20 2.42 -8.03
N LEU A 49 7.05 2.71 -9.02
CA LEU A 49 6.79 3.76 -10.03
C LEU A 49 5.67 3.37 -11.00
N PHE A 50 5.44 2.06 -11.17
CA PHE A 50 4.47 1.50 -12.10
C PHE A 50 3.32 0.79 -11.38
N SER A 51 3.17 1.02 -10.08
CA SER A 51 2.09 0.45 -9.30
C SER A 51 0.77 1.16 -9.59
N SER A 52 -0.32 0.40 -9.69
CA SER A 52 -1.68 0.95 -9.71
C SER A 52 -2.10 1.56 -8.37
N ASP A 53 -1.37 1.30 -7.31
CA ASP A 53 -1.61 1.88 -5.99
C ASP A 53 -1.08 3.33 -5.96
N PHE A 54 -1.97 4.28 -5.87
CA PHE A 54 -1.66 5.72 -5.89
C PHE A 54 -0.73 6.19 -4.74
N ARG A 55 -0.56 5.37 -3.69
CA ARG A 55 0.36 5.64 -2.58
C ARG A 55 1.72 4.96 -2.73
N ALA A 56 1.93 4.18 -3.79
CA ALA A 56 3.16 3.39 -3.93
C ALA A 56 4.41 4.28 -4.01
N ALA A 57 4.36 5.36 -4.80
CA ALA A 57 5.48 6.29 -4.93
C ALA A 57 5.80 7.03 -3.61
N GLU A 58 4.77 7.43 -2.86
CA GLU A 58 4.92 8.06 -1.54
C GLU A 58 5.57 7.10 -0.53
N ARG A 59 5.08 5.85 -0.48
CA ARG A 59 5.68 4.82 0.39
C ARG A 59 7.11 4.50 0.01
N GLN A 60 7.40 4.46 -1.30
CA GLN A 60 8.75 4.22 -1.80
C GLN A 60 9.69 5.35 -1.41
N PHE A 61 9.27 6.61 -1.56
CA PHE A 61 10.05 7.76 -1.10
C PHE A 61 10.37 7.65 0.39
N ALA A 62 9.35 7.42 1.23
CA ALA A 62 9.53 7.28 2.67
C ALA A 62 10.48 6.14 3.03
N LEU A 63 10.39 4.99 2.33
CA LEU A 63 11.27 3.84 2.53
C LEU A 63 12.72 4.17 2.18
N LEU A 64 12.96 4.83 1.04
CA LEU A 64 14.29 5.22 0.60
C LEU A 64 14.89 6.28 1.54
N MET A 65 14.10 7.25 2.01
CA MET A 65 14.56 8.22 3.03
C MET A 65 14.92 7.54 4.35
N GLN A 66 14.14 6.56 4.79
CA GLN A 66 14.48 5.78 5.99
C GLN A 66 15.76 4.98 5.80
N ALA A 67 15.97 4.42 4.62
CA ALA A 67 17.19 3.69 4.28
C ALA A 67 18.40 4.62 4.23
N ALA A 68 18.27 5.79 3.59
CA ALA A 68 19.30 6.82 3.56
C ALA A 68 19.72 7.25 4.96
N GLY A 69 18.77 7.46 5.86
CA GLY A 69 19.03 7.80 7.26
C GLY A 69 19.69 6.69 8.09
N ARG A 70 20.05 5.55 7.50
CA ARG A 70 20.86 4.50 8.15
C ARG A 70 22.35 4.67 7.90
N ALA A 71 22.73 5.31 6.79
CA ALA A 71 24.12 5.63 6.51
C ALA A 71 24.58 6.85 7.36
N GLY A 72 25.80 6.81 7.87
CA GLY A 72 26.42 7.96 8.52
C GLY A 72 25.87 8.37 9.87
N ARG A 73 25.27 7.47 10.64
CA ARG A 73 24.80 7.79 12.00
C ARG A 73 25.89 8.02 13.02
N ASP A 74 27.06 7.45 12.81
CA ASP A 74 28.24 7.76 13.60
C ASP A 74 28.91 9.00 13.03
N ALA A 75 29.15 10.01 13.87
CA ALA A 75 29.79 11.25 13.48
C ALA A 75 31.18 11.03 12.86
N ALA A 76 31.89 9.97 13.28
CA ALA A 76 33.19 9.61 12.71
C ALA A 76 33.11 9.14 11.24
N HIS A 77 31.95 8.65 10.80
CA HIS A 77 31.74 8.10 9.45
C HIS A 77 30.77 8.96 8.63
N ALA A 78 30.20 10.03 9.18
CA ALA A 78 29.14 10.81 8.53
C ALA A 78 29.60 11.44 7.20
N LEU A 79 30.82 11.96 7.14
CA LEU A 79 31.34 12.67 5.97
C LEU A 79 31.61 11.79 4.73
N GLY A 80 31.68 10.48 4.89
CA GLY A 80 31.92 9.53 3.81
C GLY A 80 30.74 8.59 3.52
N SER A 81 29.58 8.86 4.12
CA SER A 81 28.45 7.96 4.01
C SER A 81 27.55 8.32 2.84
N GLU A 82 27.15 7.30 2.08
CA GLU A 82 26.40 7.48 0.84
C GLU A 82 25.19 6.54 0.77
N MET A 83 24.19 6.97 -0.01
CA MET A 83 23.12 6.10 -0.47
C MET A 83 23.12 6.04 -2.00
N TRP A 84 23.18 4.83 -2.53
CA TRP A 84 23.06 4.58 -3.96
C TRP A 84 21.72 3.95 -4.28
N VAL A 85 21.13 4.40 -5.39
CA VAL A 85 19.88 3.85 -5.92
C VAL A 85 20.13 3.36 -7.34
N GLN A 86 20.02 2.05 -7.53
CA GLN A 86 20.12 1.45 -8.86
C GLN A 86 18.72 1.41 -9.47
N THR A 87 18.48 2.21 -10.51
CA THR A 87 17.18 2.38 -11.18
C THR A 87 17.34 2.48 -12.70
N TRP A 88 16.32 2.06 -13.44
CA TRP A 88 16.19 2.30 -14.88
C TRP A 88 15.61 3.69 -15.21
N HIS A 89 15.09 4.40 -14.19
CA HIS A 89 14.41 5.70 -14.34
C HIS A 89 15.08 6.82 -13.53
N PRO A 90 16.38 7.11 -13.72
CA PRO A 90 17.13 8.05 -12.87
C PRO A 90 16.64 9.49 -12.93
N ARG A 91 15.83 9.83 -13.96
CA ARG A 91 15.23 11.17 -14.13
C ARG A 91 13.84 11.29 -13.51
N HIS A 92 13.29 10.22 -12.93
CA HIS A 92 11.97 10.28 -12.29
C HIS A 92 11.98 11.27 -11.12
N ALA A 93 10.89 12.03 -10.96
CA ALA A 93 10.77 13.09 -9.95
C ALA A 93 11.02 12.60 -8.52
N LEU A 94 10.63 11.37 -8.20
CA LEU A 94 10.93 10.73 -6.91
C LEU A 94 12.42 10.74 -6.59
N PHE A 95 13.28 10.35 -7.54
CA PHE A 95 14.73 10.29 -7.30
C PHE A 95 15.38 11.68 -7.32
N ALA A 96 14.81 12.63 -8.06
CA ALA A 96 15.25 14.03 -8.00
C ALA A 96 14.97 14.63 -6.62
N ALA A 97 13.77 14.44 -6.10
CA ALA A 97 13.38 14.90 -4.76
C ALA A 97 14.16 14.18 -3.65
N LEU A 98 14.41 12.87 -3.81
CA LEU A 98 15.22 12.09 -2.87
C LEU A 98 16.66 12.66 -2.75
N ARG A 99 17.31 12.99 -3.87
CA ARG A 99 18.63 13.62 -3.87
C ARG A 99 18.66 14.99 -3.22
N ALA A 100 17.57 15.76 -3.40
CA ALA A 100 17.42 17.08 -2.80
C ALA A 100 16.95 17.03 -1.34
N HIS A 101 16.59 15.87 -0.82
CA HIS A 101 15.91 15.70 0.46
C HIS A 101 14.64 16.55 0.58
N ASP A 102 13.97 16.81 -0.54
CA ASP A 102 12.80 17.69 -0.64
C ASP A 102 11.50 16.87 -0.76
N TYR A 103 11.00 16.42 0.39
CA TYR A 103 9.70 15.75 0.47
C TYR A 103 8.55 16.70 0.13
N ALA A 104 8.65 17.98 0.48
CA ALA A 104 7.56 18.94 0.27
C ALA A 104 7.28 19.13 -1.22
N MET A 105 8.31 19.33 -2.03
CA MET A 105 8.20 19.40 -3.49
C MET A 105 7.59 18.12 -4.08
N PHE A 106 8.08 16.95 -3.64
CA PHE A 106 7.57 15.67 -4.12
C PHE A 106 6.09 15.45 -3.74
N ALA A 107 5.71 15.76 -2.50
CA ALA A 107 4.33 15.66 -2.03
C ALA A 107 3.39 16.60 -2.80
N GLN A 108 3.82 17.82 -3.09
CA GLN A 108 3.04 18.77 -3.88
C GLN A 108 2.81 18.27 -5.30
N GLN A 109 3.83 17.72 -5.95
CA GLN A 109 3.68 17.10 -7.27
C GLN A 109 2.68 15.94 -7.24
N LEU A 110 2.83 15.00 -6.28
CA LEU A 110 1.90 13.89 -6.13
C LEU A 110 0.46 14.33 -5.86
N LEU A 111 0.27 15.39 -5.09
CA LEU A 111 -1.07 15.95 -4.85
C LEU A 111 -1.68 16.50 -6.15
N GLY A 112 -0.92 17.20 -6.97
CA GLY A 112 -1.40 17.66 -8.28
C GLY A 112 -1.79 16.53 -9.22
N GLU A 113 -0.99 15.45 -9.25
CA GLU A 113 -1.30 14.25 -10.03
C GLU A 113 -2.59 13.56 -9.53
N ARG A 114 -2.78 13.46 -8.20
CA ARG A 114 -3.99 12.90 -7.59
C ARG A 114 -5.22 13.75 -7.82
N GLU A 115 -5.09 15.06 -7.77
CA GLU A 115 -6.19 16.00 -8.08
C GLU A 115 -6.66 15.84 -9.53
N ALA A 116 -5.72 15.83 -10.47
CA ALA A 116 -6.02 15.63 -11.88
C ALA A 116 -6.66 14.27 -12.17
N ALA A 117 -6.32 13.23 -11.40
CA ALA A 117 -6.84 11.88 -11.54
C ALA A 117 -8.08 11.59 -10.67
N GLY A 118 -8.57 12.55 -9.87
CA GLY A 118 -9.69 12.32 -8.94
C GLY A 118 -9.39 11.30 -7.85
N LEU A 119 -8.14 11.22 -7.40
CA LEU A 119 -7.71 10.27 -6.37
C LEU A 119 -7.68 10.90 -4.97
N PRO A 120 -7.67 10.13 -3.88
CA PRO A 120 -7.55 10.68 -2.55
C PRO A 120 -6.32 11.59 -2.38
N PRO A 121 -6.43 12.75 -1.70
CA PRO A 121 -7.54 13.18 -0.82
C PRO A 121 -8.69 13.91 -1.53
N PHE A 122 -8.68 14.06 -2.85
CA PHE A 122 -9.69 14.80 -3.62
C PHE A 122 -10.94 13.96 -3.90
N ALA A 123 -10.86 12.63 -3.76
CA ALA A 123 -12.00 11.72 -3.68
C ALA A 123 -11.92 10.88 -2.39
N HIS A 124 -13.05 10.28 -2.03
CA HIS A 124 -13.20 9.40 -0.86
C HIS A 124 -13.57 8.02 -1.34
N LEU A 125 -12.87 7.02 -0.84
CA LEU A 125 -12.98 5.64 -1.30
C LEU A 125 -13.44 4.72 -0.16
N ALA A 126 -14.21 3.71 -0.53
CA ALA A 126 -14.45 2.55 0.31
C ALA A 126 -14.29 1.28 -0.53
N LEU A 127 -13.68 0.24 0.04
CA LEU A 127 -13.54 -1.07 -0.57
C LEU A 127 -14.53 -2.04 0.07
N LEU A 128 -15.39 -2.67 -0.73
CA LEU A 128 -16.10 -3.86 -0.32
C LEU A 128 -15.30 -5.08 -0.80
N ARG A 129 -14.83 -5.89 0.15
CA ARG A 129 -14.10 -7.13 -0.12
C ARG A 129 -14.94 -8.34 0.17
N ALA A 130 -14.80 -9.39 -0.64
CA ALA A 130 -15.41 -10.69 -0.41
C ALA A 130 -14.37 -11.79 -0.59
N ASP A 131 -14.30 -12.66 0.41
CA ASP A 131 -13.43 -13.83 0.45
C ASP A 131 -14.31 -15.09 0.38
N ALA A 132 -14.03 -16.02 -0.53
CA ALA A 132 -14.77 -17.27 -0.68
C ALA A 132 -13.84 -18.42 -1.11
N ARG A 133 -14.27 -19.67 -0.93
CA ARG A 133 -13.56 -20.83 -1.50
C ARG A 133 -13.76 -20.93 -3.01
N ASP A 134 -14.91 -20.45 -3.48
CA ASP A 134 -15.30 -20.41 -4.86
C ASP A 134 -15.35 -18.96 -5.34
N VAL A 135 -14.67 -18.66 -6.44
CA VAL A 135 -14.62 -17.33 -7.04
C VAL A 135 -16.01 -16.85 -7.47
N ASP A 136 -16.87 -17.75 -7.93
CA ASP A 136 -18.22 -17.41 -8.38
C ASP A 136 -19.12 -16.97 -7.22
N ALA A 137 -18.93 -17.54 -6.03
CA ALA A 137 -19.63 -17.10 -4.82
C ALA A 137 -19.24 -15.67 -4.43
N ALA A 138 -17.95 -15.34 -4.44
CA ALA A 138 -17.48 -13.98 -4.16
C ALA A 138 -17.96 -12.98 -5.22
N ALA A 139 -17.86 -13.36 -6.51
CA ALA A 139 -18.31 -12.52 -7.63
C ALA A 139 -19.81 -12.28 -7.60
N THR A 140 -20.60 -13.31 -7.29
CA THR A 140 -22.07 -13.19 -7.15
C THR A 140 -22.46 -12.28 -6.01
N PHE A 141 -21.80 -12.42 -4.85
CA PHE A 141 -22.02 -11.52 -3.72
C PHE A 141 -21.76 -10.06 -4.08
N LEU A 142 -20.62 -9.78 -4.71
CA LEU A 142 -20.24 -8.41 -5.06
C LEU A 142 -21.14 -7.82 -6.16
N ARG A 143 -21.50 -8.59 -7.18
CA ARG A 143 -22.44 -8.13 -8.22
C ARG A 143 -23.81 -7.79 -7.65
N ARG A 144 -24.40 -8.66 -6.82
CA ARG A 144 -25.68 -8.38 -6.15
C ARG A 144 -25.56 -7.20 -5.19
N ALA A 145 -24.42 -7.05 -4.52
CA ALA A 145 -24.15 -5.88 -3.69
C ALA A 145 -24.18 -4.58 -4.52
N ALA A 146 -23.60 -4.58 -5.73
CA ALA A 146 -23.64 -3.45 -6.64
C ALA A 146 -25.07 -3.14 -7.14
N GLU A 147 -25.87 -4.16 -7.44
CA GLU A 147 -27.28 -4.00 -7.82
C GLU A 147 -28.09 -3.34 -6.68
N LEU A 148 -27.91 -3.81 -5.45
CA LEU A 148 -28.53 -3.21 -4.28
C LEU A 148 -28.07 -1.77 -4.06
N ALA A 149 -26.77 -1.48 -4.26
CA ALA A 149 -26.21 -0.13 -4.18
C ALA A 149 -26.90 0.82 -5.15
N ALA A 150 -27.08 0.40 -6.41
CA ALA A 150 -27.70 1.22 -7.45
C ALA A 150 -29.17 1.56 -7.16
N ALA A 151 -29.85 0.74 -6.38
CA ALA A 151 -31.25 0.95 -5.99
C ALA A 151 -31.42 1.88 -4.78
N LEU A 152 -30.33 2.26 -4.09
CA LEU A 152 -30.41 3.12 -2.91
C LEU A 152 -30.66 4.58 -3.29
N PRO A 153 -31.53 5.31 -2.56
CA PRO A 153 -31.68 6.75 -2.73
C PRO A 153 -30.37 7.52 -2.51
N ASP A 154 -29.53 7.03 -1.60
CA ASP A 154 -28.22 7.62 -1.26
C ASP A 154 -27.12 7.30 -2.27
N ALA A 155 -27.40 6.58 -3.36
CA ALA A 155 -26.44 6.29 -4.43
C ALA A 155 -26.08 7.54 -5.26
N ALA A 156 -26.87 8.59 -5.21
CA ALA A 156 -26.62 9.82 -5.95
C ALA A 156 -25.26 10.45 -5.57
N GLY A 157 -24.34 10.53 -6.56
CA GLY A 157 -22.99 11.06 -6.36
C GLY A 157 -22.00 10.07 -5.68
N VAL A 158 -22.34 8.78 -5.71
CA VAL A 158 -21.44 7.67 -5.41
C VAL A 158 -21.32 6.77 -6.64
N ILE A 159 -20.10 6.47 -7.03
CA ILE A 159 -19.78 5.54 -8.12
C ILE A 159 -19.38 4.21 -7.49
N VAL A 160 -20.03 3.14 -7.87
CA VAL A 160 -19.64 1.77 -7.48
C VAL A 160 -19.05 1.09 -8.70
N TYR A 161 -17.77 0.75 -8.63
CA TYR A 161 -17.05 0.11 -9.73
C TYR A 161 -17.31 -1.40 -9.77
N PRO A 162 -17.13 -2.04 -10.93
CA PRO A 162 -17.24 -3.49 -11.05
C PRO A 162 -16.27 -4.23 -10.12
N PRO A 163 -16.62 -5.46 -9.66
CA PRO A 163 -15.72 -6.28 -8.87
C PRO A 163 -14.49 -6.71 -9.67
N VAL A 164 -13.33 -6.68 -9.00
CA VAL A 164 -12.04 -7.12 -9.55
C VAL A 164 -11.31 -8.02 -8.55
N PRO A 165 -10.42 -8.92 -9.01
CA PRO A 165 -9.53 -9.66 -8.11
C PRO A 165 -8.60 -8.71 -7.34
N LEU A 166 -8.21 -9.08 -6.11
CA LEU A 166 -7.13 -8.40 -5.41
C LEU A 166 -5.78 -8.65 -6.12
N ALA A 167 -4.78 -7.82 -5.82
CA ALA A 167 -3.40 -7.99 -6.32
C ALA A 167 -2.82 -9.39 -6.01
N VAL A 168 -3.22 -9.99 -4.89
CA VAL A 168 -3.00 -11.41 -4.59
C VAL A 168 -4.37 -12.07 -4.53
N PRO A 169 -4.87 -12.61 -5.66
CA PRO A 169 -6.25 -13.03 -5.80
C PRO A 169 -6.60 -14.29 -4.99
N ARG A 170 -5.59 -15.11 -4.65
CA ARG A 170 -5.81 -16.35 -3.90
C ARG A 170 -4.79 -16.53 -2.80
N VAL A 171 -5.26 -16.81 -1.57
CA VAL A 171 -4.43 -17.09 -0.40
C VAL A 171 -5.04 -18.27 0.36
N ALA A 172 -4.24 -19.31 0.62
CA ALA A 172 -4.68 -20.51 1.38
C ALA A 172 -6.02 -21.10 0.88
N ASN A 173 -6.18 -21.24 -0.43
CA ASN A 173 -7.40 -21.72 -1.10
C ASN A 173 -8.64 -20.83 -0.88
N ILE A 174 -8.44 -19.56 -0.59
CA ILE A 174 -9.50 -18.55 -0.52
C ILE A 174 -9.31 -17.58 -1.69
N GLU A 175 -10.31 -17.48 -2.54
CA GLU A 175 -10.42 -16.47 -3.61
C GLU A 175 -10.85 -15.14 -3.01
N ARG A 176 -10.26 -14.05 -3.52
CA ARG A 176 -10.43 -12.72 -2.94
C ARG A 176 -10.75 -11.72 -4.02
N LEU A 177 -11.95 -11.15 -3.96
CA LEU A 177 -12.40 -10.10 -4.86
C LEU A 177 -12.72 -8.83 -4.07
N GLN A 178 -12.69 -7.70 -4.76
CA GLN A 178 -13.05 -6.40 -4.19
C GLN A 178 -13.75 -5.54 -5.23
N MET A 179 -14.51 -4.56 -4.75
CA MET A 179 -15.03 -3.47 -5.54
C MET A 179 -14.86 -2.15 -4.79
N VAL A 180 -14.72 -1.06 -5.53
CA VAL A 180 -14.58 0.29 -5.00
C VAL A 180 -15.91 1.00 -5.05
N ALA A 181 -16.25 1.72 -3.98
CA ALA A 181 -17.24 2.78 -3.98
C ALA A 181 -16.49 4.12 -3.79
N GLU A 182 -16.79 5.10 -4.64
CA GLU A 182 -16.11 6.39 -4.71
C GLU A 182 -17.10 7.54 -4.65
N SER A 183 -16.73 8.62 -3.97
CA SER A 183 -17.47 9.88 -4.01
C SER A 183 -16.53 11.08 -3.83
N ALA A 184 -16.79 12.18 -4.52
CA ALA A 184 -16.14 13.46 -4.26
C ALA A 184 -16.51 14.06 -2.89
N SER A 185 -17.53 13.53 -2.22
CA SER A 185 -18.00 14.01 -0.92
C SER A 185 -17.95 12.90 0.14
N ARG A 186 -17.13 13.12 1.17
CA ARG A 186 -17.03 12.20 2.31
C ARG A 186 -18.40 11.97 2.97
N GLY A 187 -19.19 13.03 3.16
CA GLY A 187 -20.50 12.91 3.80
C GLY A 187 -21.49 12.10 2.97
N ARG A 188 -21.43 12.19 1.63
CA ARG A 188 -22.25 11.34 0.74
C ARG A 188 -21.83 9.89 0.83
N LEU A 189 -20.54 9.61 0.73
CA LEU A 189 -20.04 8.25 0.86
C LEU A 189 -20.45 7.61 2.19
N GLN A 190 -20.35 8.34 3.30
CA GLN A 190 -20.71 7.84 4.62
C GLN A 190 -22.22 7.52 4.73
N ARG A 191 -23.11 8.40 4.24
CA ARG A 191 -24.56 8.13 4.21
C ARG A 191 -24.88 6.92 3.35
N PHE A 192 -24.31 6.86 2.15
CA PHE A 192 -24.44 5.71 1.26
C PHE A 192 -24.01 4.41 1.94
N LEU A 193 -22.83 4.37 2.56
CA LEU A 193 -22.34 3.18 3.26
C LEU A 193 -23.25 2.77 4.42
N ALA A 194 -23.76 3.73 5.17
CA ALA A 194 -24.70 3.47 6.26
C ALA A 194 -26.03 2.85 5.76
N ALA A 195 -26.55 3.35 4.63
CA ALA A 195 -27.74 2.81 4.00
C ALA A 195 -27.48 1.42 3.36
N TRP A 196 -26.29 1.22 2.79
CA TRP A 196 -25.93 -0.03 2.11
C TRP A 196 -25.65 -1.19 3.08
N LEU A 197 -25.06 -0.92 4.22
CA LEU A 197 -24.61 -1.91 5.19
C LEU A 197 -25.68 -2.94 5.62
N PRO A 198 -26.95 -2.55 5.96
CA PRO A 198 -28.00 -3.51 6.29
C PRO A 198 -28.31 -4.48 5.13
N HIS A 199 -28.30 -3.99 3.90
CA HIS A 199 -28.53 -4.80 2.70
C HIS A 199 -27.41 -5.81 2.48
N LEU A 200 -26.15 -5.44 2.75
CA LEU A 200 -25.01 -6.36 2.67
C LEU A 200 -25.08 -7.47 3.72
N HIS A 201 -25.54 -7.15 4.93
CA HIS A 201 -25.78 -8.16 5.96
C HIS A 201 -26.87 -9.15 5.55
N ALA A 202 -27.99 -8.67 5.00
CA ALA A 202 -29.07 -9.53 4.48
C ALA A 202 -28.56 -10.40 3.33
N LEU A 203 -27.88 -9.79 2.36
CA LEU A 203 -27.31 -10.47 1.19
C LEU A 203 -26.34 -11.60 1.58
N ARG A 204 -25.56 -11.43 2.66
CA ARG A 204 -24.68 -12.48 3.18
C ARG A 204 -25.43 -13.74 3.59
N GLY A 205 -26.66 -13.60 4.07
CA GLY A 205 -27.53 -14.73 4.40
C GLY A 205 -28.06 -15.47 3.16
N GLU A 206 -28.24 -14.76 2.05
CA GLU A 206 -28.75 -15.30 0.80
C GLU A 206 -27.69 -15.96 -0.06
N VAL A 207 -26.50 -15.36 -0.17
CA VAL A 207 -25.38 -15.87 -0.98
C VAL A 207 -24.53 -16.82 -0.15
N LYS A 208 -24.68 -18.12 -0.42
CA LYS A 208 -23.88 -19.17 0.23
C LYS A 208 -22.44 -19.17 -0.33
N GLY A 209 -21.49 -19.66 0.48
CA GLY A 209 -20.09 -19.86 0.04
C GLY A 209 -19.14 -18.67 0.32
N VAL A 210 -19.64 -17.48 0.59
CA VAL A 210 -18.82 -16.36 1.04
C VAL A 210 -18.32 -16.64 2.46
N ALA A 211 -17.02 -16.76 2.65
CA ALA A 211 -16.42 -17.02 3.96
C ALA A 211 -16.40 -15.76 4.82
N ARG A 212 -15.99 -14.64 4.21
CA ARG A 212 -15.87 -13.34 4.88
C ARG A 212 -16.16 -12.21 3.88
N TRP A 213 -16.69 -11.11 4.37
CA TRP A 213 -16.74 -9.84 3.67
C TRP A 213 -16.43 -8.69 4.64
N ALA A 214 -15.98 -7.56 4.11
CA ALA A 214 -15.67 -6.37 4.90
C ALA A 214 -15.75 -5.12 4.04
N ILE A 215 -16.12 -4.01 4.67
CA ILE A 215 -15.95 -2.66 4.12
C ILE A 215 -14.72 -2.05 4.79
N ASP A 216 -13.82 -1.51 3.97
CA ASP A 216 -12.64 -0.77 4.37
C ASP A 216 -12.79 0.67 3.86
N VAL A 217 -12.95 1.62 4.76
CA VAL A 217 -13.17 3.04 4.43
C VAL A 217 -11.84 3.76 4.49
N ASP A 218 -11.56 4.61 3.50
CA ASP A 218 -10.27 5.27 3.29
C ASP A 218 -9.11 4.24 3.24
N PRO A 219 -9.19 3.22 2.34
CA PRO A 219 -8.26 2.11 2.33
C PRO A 219 -6.83 2.57 2.06
N LEU A 220 -5.85 1.91 2.70
CA LEU A 220 -4.44 2.21 2.51
C LEU A 220 -3.88 1.69 1.17
N ALA A 221 -4.57 0.73 0.56
CA ALA A 221 -4.23 0.16 -0.75
C ALA A 221 -5.51 -0.28 -1.48
N ILE A 222 -5.52 -0.13 -2.79
CA ILE A 222 -6.62 -0.50 -3.69
C ILE A 222 -6.21 -1.72 -4.51
#